data_c538bf8db6c1ba1d9e33f526b3019c3b
#
_entry.id   c538bf8db6c1ba1d9e33f526b3019c3b
#
_cell.length_a   1.000
_cell.length_b   1.000
_cell.length_c   1.000
_cell.angle_alpha   90.00
_cell.angle_beta   90.00
_cell.angle_gamma   90.00
#
_symmetry.space_group_name_H-M   'P 1'
#
loop_
_entity.id
_entity.type
_entity.pdbx_description
1 polymer ?
#
loop_
_entity_poly.entity_id
_entity_poly.type
_entity_poly.pdbx_seq_one_letter_code
_entity_poly.pdbx_strand_id
1 'polypeptide(L)'
;FKQKTAYEIGVRLVGSEMCIRDSFSTKHGVSLGFMSFFTKAVTRALQMYPDVNSMIDGDHKVSYNYSDISIAVSGPKGLMTPVLRNAQNMSFASIEQEIKRLADLVRDKSITVDDLTGGTFTISNGGVFGSMLSTPIINPPQSGILGMHNIINRPVAIGDNIEIRPMMYLALSYDHRIIDGNQSVGFLIAVKEGVEDPVNVLMDGNIEKSLAI
;
A
#
# COMPACT_ATOMS: atom_id res chain seq x y z
N PHE A 1 13.23 18.11 -0.04
CA PHE A 1 12.59 16.91 -0.65
C PHE A 1 13.64 16.14 -1.45
N LYS A 2 14.04 14.97 -0.96
CA LYS A 2 14.74 14.01 -1.81
C LYS A 2 13.77 12.88 -2.14
N GLN A 3 13.54 12.71 -3.44
CA GLN A 3 12.91 11.54 -3.99
C GLN A 3 13.95 10.45 -4.16
N LYS A 4 13.62 9.23 -3.76
CA LYS A 4 14.27 8.05 -4.30
C LYS A 4 13.24 7.18 -5.00
N THR A 5 13.63 6.83 -6.17
CA THR A 5 12.89 6.28 -7.29
C THR A 5 12.65 4.80 -7.12
N ALA A 6 11.47 4.44 -7.51
CA ALA A 6 11.01 3.27 -8.27
C ALA A 6 11.86 2.01 -8.17
N TYR A 7 11.29 1.02 -7.54
CA TYR A 7 11.65 -0.38 -7.75
C TYR A 7 10.65 -1.03 -8.69
N GLU A 8 11.15 -1.89 -9.56
CA GLU A 8 10.34 -2.71 -10.42
C GLU A 8 9.73 -3.82 -9.57
N ILE A 9 8.40 -3.89 -9.53
CA ILE A 9 7.70 -4.97 -8.84
C ILE A 9 7.11 -5.90 -9.88
N GLY A 10 7.65 -7.11 -9.91
CA GLY A 10 7.02 -8.22 -10.60
C GLY A 10 5.87 -8.75 -9.76
N VAL A 11 4.65 -8.29 -10.03
CA VAL A 11 3.46 -8.83 -9.35
C VAL A 11 3.22 -10.25 -9.89
N ARG A 12 3.75 -11.25 -9.20
CA ARG A 12 3.60 -12.67 -9.57
C ARG A 12 2.21 -13.23 -9.25
N LEU A 13 1.29 -12.39 -8.79
CA LEU A 13 -0.09 -12.77 -8.42
C LEU A 13 -1.03 -13.03 -9.60
N VAL A 14 -0.55 -13.12 -10.84
CA VAL A 14 -1.42 -13.13 -12.03
C VAL A 14 -1.46 -14.50 -12.74
N GLY A 15 -1.04 -15.58 -12.16
CA GLY A 15 -0.92 -16.82 -12.98
C GLY A 15 -1.66 -18.06 -12.53
N SER A 16 -1.92 -18.28 -11.26
CA SER A 16 -2.45 -19.58 -10.82
C SER A 16 -3.73 -19.53 -9.98
N GLU A 17 -4.41 -18.38 -9.89
CA GLU A 17 -5.28 -18.10 -8.75
C GLU A 17 -6.71 -17.64 -9.08
N MET A 18 -7.23 -17.96 -10.25
CA MET A 18 -8.66 -17.70 -10.51
C MET A 18 -9.53 -18.40 -9.44
N CYS A 19 -9.20 -19.65 -9.09
CA CYS A 19 -9.90 -20.39 -8.05
C CYS A 19 -9.79 -19.77 -6.66
N ILE A 20 -8.62 -19.26 -6.28
CA ILE A 20 -8.41 -18.59 -4.98
C ILE A 20 -9.21 -17.29 -4.90
N ARG A 21 -9.18 -16.48 -5.95
CA ARG A 21 -9.96 -15.23 -6.01
C ARG A 21 -11.47 -15.50 -5.97
N ASP A 22 -11.94 -16.51 -6.69
CA ASP A 22 -13.35 -16.90 -6.71
C ASP A 22 -13.79 -17.42 -5.35
N SER A 23 -12.99 -18.29 -4.71
CA SER A 23 -13.25 -18.78 -3.35
C SER A 23 -13.29 -17.63 -2.34
N PHE A 24 -12.32 -16.72 -2.41
CA PHE A 24 -12.29 -15.54 -1.54
C PHE A 24 -13.52 -14.65 -1.76
N SER A 25 -13.85 -14.33 -3.01
CA SER A 25 -15.00 -13.48 -3.33
C SER A 25 -16.32 -14.12 -2.88
N THR A 26 -16.48 -15.43 -3.09
CA THR A 26 -17.66 -16.18 -2.66
C THR A 26 -17.82 -16.17 -1.15
N LYS A 27 -16.71 -16.34 -0.41
CA LYS A 27 -16.73 -16.44 1.05
C LYS A 27 -16.89 -15.08 1.74
N HIS A 28 -16.22 -14.04 1.22
CA HIS A 28 -16.12 -12.74 1.90
C HIS A 28 -17.00 -11.65 1.30
N GLY A 29 -17.63 -11.87 0.14
CA GLY A 29 -18.48 -10.89 -0.55
C GLY A 29 -17.73 -9.69 -1.13
N VAL A 30 -16.40 -9.79 -1.23
CA VAL A 30 -15.50 -8.77 -1.83
C VAL A 30 -14.45 -9.44 -2.67
N SER A 31 -13.99 -8.76 -3.71
CA SER A 31 -12.88 -9.26 -4.54
C SER A 31 -11.55 -9.09 -3.83
N LEU A 32 -10.66 -10.07 -3.97
CA LEU A 32 -9.27 -9.95 -3.52
C LEU A 32 -8.51 -9.02 -4.47
N GLY A 33 -8.26 -7.80 -4.02
CA GLY A 33 -7.58 -6.75 -4.79
C GLY A 33 -6.12 -6.55 -4.37
N PHE A 34 -5.39 -5.78 -5.16
CA PHE A 34 -3.99 -5.43 -4.84
C PHE A 34 -3.84 -4.60 -3.57
N MET A 35 -4.88 -3.84 -3.19
CA MET A 35 -4.78 -2.89 -2.08
C MET A 35 -4.58 -3.60 -0.75
N SER A 36 -5.18 -4.76 -0.52
CA SER A 36 -4.94 -5.53 0.70
C SER A 36 -3.49 -6.03 0.81
N PHE A 37 -2.90 -6.49 -0.31
CA PHE A 37 -1.48 -6.90 -0.33
C PHE A 37 -0.55 -5.72 -0.06
N PHE A 38 -0.77 -4.58 -0.73
CA PHE A 38 0.02 -3.37 -0.48
C PHE A 38 -0.15 -2.86 0.95
N THR A 39 -1.35 -2.84 1.48
CA THR A 39 -1.60 -2.43 2.87
C THR A 39 -0.87 -3.34 3.86
N LYS A 40 -0.93 -4.67 3.67
CA LYS A 40 -0.20 -5.63 4.52
C LYS A 40 1.32 -5.47 4.40
N ALA A 41 1.84 -5.32 3.19
CA ALA A 41 3.27 -5.10 2.96
C ALA A 41 3.75 -3.78 3.59
N VAL A 42 2.96 -2.70 3.44
CA VAL A 42 3.25 -1.39 4.04
C VAL A 42 3.21 -1.46 5.56
N THR A 43 2.18 -2.04 6.17
CA THR A 43 2.10 -2.14 7.64
C THR A 43 3.24 -2.96 8.22
N ARG A 44 3.65 -4.05 7.56
CA ARG A 44 4.85 -4.82 7.93
C ARG A 44 6.12 -3.97 7.81
N ALA A 45 6.28 -3.24 6.71
CA ALA A 45 7.45 -2.40 6.49
C ALA A 45 7.52 -1.23 7.50
N LEU A 46 6.38 -0.64 7.88
CA LEU A 46 6.31 0.41 8.92
C LEU A 46 6.75 -0.10 10.30
N GLN A 47 6.48 -1.38 10.62
CA GLN A 47 6.98 -2.01 11.85
C GLN A 47 8.50 -2.22 11.83
N MET A 48 9.07 -2.51 10.65
CA MET A 48 10.52 -2.69 10.48
C MET A 48 11.27 -1.35 10.44
N TYR A 49 10.62 -0.30 9.95
CA TYR A 49 11.17 1.05 9.76
C TYR A 49 10.29 2.10 10.44
N PRO A 50 10.28 2.17 11.78
CA PRO A 50 9.33 2.98 12.55
C PRO A 50 9.46 4.48 12.32
N ASP A 51 10.61 4.97 11.86
CA ASP A 51 10.77 6.39 11.53
C ASP A 51 9.93 6.80 10.31
N VAL A 52 9.60 5.86 9.42
CA VAL A 52 8.66 6.10 8.31
C VAL A 52 7.23 6.27 8.80
N ASN A 53 6.90 5.69 9.97
CA ASN A 53 5.61 5.82 10.64
C ASN A 53 5.66 6.82 11.81
N SER A 54 6.18 8.01 11.55
CA SER A 54 6.33 9.05 12.57
C SER A 54 5.99 10.43 11.98
N MET A 55 5.87 11.43 12.85
CA MET A 55 5.68 12.83 12.46
C MET A 55 6.54 13.75 13.32
N ILE A 56 6.65 15.01 12.88
CA ILE A 56 7.23 16.08 13.67
C ILE A 56 6.09 16.88 14.31
N ASP A 57 6.15 17.03 15.64
CA ASP A 57 5.26 17.89 16.41
C ASP A 57 6.10 18.87 17.24
N GLY A 58 6.16 20.11 16.80
CA GLY A 58 7.08 21.11 17.36
C GLY A 58 8.54 20.63 17.29
N ASP A 59 9.19 20.49 18.43
CA ASP A 59 10.57 20.03 18.58
C ASP A 59 10.68 18.51 18.83
N HIS A 60 9.57 17.78 18.76
CA HIS A 60 9.51 16.36 19.04
C HIS A 60 9.22 15.52 17.80
N LYS A 61 9.88 14.34 17.72
CA LYS A 61 9.48 13.26 16.82
C LYS A 61 8.48 12.36 17.56
N VAL A 62 7.27 12.25 17.03
CA VAL A 62 6.22 11.35 17.51
C VAL A 62 6.22 10.11 16.63
N SER A 63 6.51 8.94 17.22
CA SER A 63 6.47 7.65 16.53
C SER A 63 5.21 6.89 16.94
N TYR A 64 4.54 6.28 15.96
CA TYR A 64 3.33 5.52 16.18
C TYR A 64 3.64 4.02 16.31
N ASN A 65 3.07 3.36 17.32
CA ASN A 65 3.15 1.91 17.51
C ASN A 65 1.97 1.16 16.86
N TYR A 66 1.18 1.86 16.06
CA TYR A 66 0.07 1.35 15.25
C TYR A 66 0.16 1.96 13.84
N SER A 67 -0.59 1.42 12.89
CA SER A 67 -0.60 1.90 11.51
C SER A 67 -2.03 2.22 11.08
N ASP A 68 -2.37 3.50 11.06
CA ASP A 68 -3.60 4.04 10.49
C ASP A 68 -3.31 4.51 9.06
N ILE A 69 -3.73 3.73 8.08
CA ILE A 69 -3.33 3.92 6.68
C ILE A 69 -4.38 4.73 5.94
N SER A 70 -4.00 5.92 5.49
CA SER A 70 -4.81 6.73 4.59
C SER A 70 -4.73 6.19 3.16
N ILE A 71 -5.87 5.93 2.53
CA ILE A 71 -5.96 5.47 1.15
C ILE A 71 -6.51 6.57 0.27
N ALA A 72 -5.77 6.98 -0.77
CA ALA A 72 -6.24 8.01 -1.68
C ALA A 72 -7.39 7.49 -2.57
N VAL A 73 -8.56 8.09 -2.45
CA VAL A 73 -9.80 7.75 -3.19
C VAL A 73 -10.31 8.97 -3.94
N SER A 74 -10.56 8.83 -5.23
CA SER A 74 -11.19 9.88 -6.04
C SER A 74 -12.70 9.84 -5.88
N GLY A 75 -13.28 10.98 -5.57
CA GLY A 75 -14.72 11.17 -5.45
C GLY A 75 -15.23 12.42 -6.16
N PRO A 76 -16.54 12.66 -6.13
CA PRO A 76 -17.16 13.81 -6.81
C PRO A 76 -16.67 15.18 -6.31
N LYS A 77 -16.15 15.25 -5.09
CA LYS A 77 -15.58 16.46 -4.47
C LYS A 77 -14.05 16.57 -4.61
N GLY A 78 -13.42 15.66 -5.38
CA GLY A 78 -11.98 15.58 -5.55
C GLY A 78 -11.36 14.37 -4.85
N LEU A 79 -10.03 14.42 -4.68
CA LEU A 79 -9.26 13.37 -4.01
C LEU A 79 -9.44 13.49 -2.49
N MET A 80 -9.78 12.39 -1.84
CA MET A 80 -9.89 12.27 -0.39
C MET A 80 -9.02 11.12 0.10
N THR A 81 -8.62 11.17 1.37
CA THR A 81 -7.72 10.19 1.98
C THR A 81 -8.34 9.55 3.22
N PRO A 82 -9.43 8.76 3.08
CA PRO A 82 -10.01 8.04 4.20
C PRO A 82 -9.02 7.06 4.84
N VAL A 83 -9.22 6.78 6.14
CA VAL A 83 -8.24 6.10 6.99
C VAL A 83 -8.72 4.71 7.38
N LEU A 84 -7.91 3.69 7.04
CA LEU A 84 -8.03 2.35 7.62
C LEU A 84 -7.38 2.35 9.00
N ARG A 85 -8.17 2.15 10.05
CA ARG A 85 -7.69 2.15 11.42
C ARG A 85 -7.04 0.83 11.80
N ASN A 86 -5.88 0.91 12.49
CA ASN A 86 -5.15 -0.26 12.96
C ASN A 86 -4.95 -1.32 11.88
N ALA A 87 -4.56 -0.89 10.67
CA ALA A 87 -4.47 -1.73 9.49
C ALA A 87 -3.50 -2.93 9.68
N GLN A 88 -2.52 -2.83 10.58
CA GLN A 88 -1.61 -3.93 10.92
C GLN A 88 -2.35 -5.16 11.48
N ASN A 89 -3.50 -4.97 12.13
CA ASN A 89 -4.30 -6.05 12.73
C ASN A 89 -5.40 -6.58 11.80
N MET A 90 -5.63 -5.93 10.66
CA MET A 90 -6.70 -6.31 9.73
C MET A 90 -6.31 -7.54 8.90
N SER A 91 -7.28 -8.40 8.61
CA SER A 91 -7.14 -9.47 7.61
C SER A 91 -7.21 -8.90 6.18
N PHE A 92 -6.82 -9.70 5.18
CA PHE A 92 -6.99 -9.31 3.76
C PHE A 92 -8.46 -8.98 3.45
N ALA A 93 -9.40 -9.79 3.91
CA ALA A 93 -10.82 -9.56 3.71
C ALA A 93 -11.31 -8.28 4.39
N SER A 94 -10.89 -8.03 5.64
CA SER A 94 -11.28 -6.81 6.36
C SER A 94 -10.74 -5.55 5.68
N ILE A 95 -9.52 -5.58 5.14
CA ILE A 95 -8.95 -4.46 4.39
C ILE A 95 -9.78 -4.17 3.14
N GLU A 96 -10.09 -5.20 2.32
CA GLU A 96 -10.88 -5.00 1.10
C GLU A 96 -12.29 -4.51 1.40
N GLN A 97 -12.95 -5.06 2.44
CA GLN A 97 -14.27 -4.62 2.88
C GLN A 97 -14.26 -3.16 3.34
N GLU A 98 -13.28 -2.78 4.15
CA GLU A 98 -13.18 -1.43 4.68
C GLU A 98 -12.82 -0.41 3.59
N ILE A 99 -11.90 -0.74 2.66
CA ILE A 99 -11.61 0.11 1.50
C ILE A 99 -12.88 0.32 0.67
N LYS A 100 -13.66 -0.75 0.42
CA LYS A 100 -14.92 -0.64 -0.30
C LYS A 100 -15.91 0.28 0.44
N ARG A 101 -16.10 0.07 1.75
CA ARG A 101 -16.99 0.91 2.59
C ARG A 101 -16.60 2.39 2.51
N LEU A 102 -15.32 2.70 2.71
CA LEU A 102 -14.81 4.06 2.66
C LEU A 102 -14.95 4.69 1.27
N ALA A 103 -14.69 3.91 0.21
CA ALA A 103 -14.85 4.39 -1.17
C ALA A 103 -16.34 4.67 -1.50
N ASP A 104 -17.27 3.87 -0.97
CA ASP A 104 -18.72 4.10 -1.13
C ASP A 104 -19.11 5.40 -0.40
N LEU A 105 -18.68 5.62 0.85
CA LEU A 105 -18.92 6.88 1.58
C LEU A 105 -18.38 8.12 0.84
N VAL A 106 -17.19 8.00 0.21
CA VAL A 106 -16.63 9.10 -0.61
C VAL A 106 -17.51 9.37 -1.82
N ARG A 107 -17.97 8.34 -2.53
CA ARG A 107 -18.86 8.48 -3.71
C ARG A 107 -20.21 9.07 -3.35
N ASP A 108 -20.79 8.62 -2.25
CA ASP A 108 -22.11 9.07 -1.76
C ASP A 108 -22.05 10.42 -1.03
N LYS A 109 -20.86 11.02 -0.89
CA LYS A 109 -20.61 12.29 -0.18
C LYS A 109 -20.99 12.25 1.29
N SER A 110 -21.04 11.07 1.89
CA SER A 110 -21.43 10.83 3.29
C SER A 110 -20.23 10.59 4.22
N ILE A 111 -18.99 10.67 3.67
CA ILE A 111 -17.76 10.54 4.46
C ILE A 111 -17.67 11.66 5.51
N THR A 112 -17.23 11.30 6.71
CA THR A 112 -17.12 12.21 7.85
C THR A 112 -15.68 12.74 7.99
N VAL A 113 -15.50 13.78 8.81
CA VAL A 113 -14.16 14.31 9.15
C VAL A 113 -13.36 13.25 9.91
N ASP A 114 -14.01 12.48 10.78
CA ASP A 114 -13.35 11.41 11.54
C ASP A 114 -12.80 10.29 10.63
N ASP A 115 -13.48 10.01 9.52
CA ASP A 115 -12.97 9.04 8.53
C ASP A 115 -11.73 9.54 7.79
N LEU A 116 -11.45 10.84 7.78
CA LEU A 116 -10.39 11.50 6.99
C LEU A 116 -9.18 11.95 7.81
N THR A 117 -9.26 11.94 9.14
CA THR A 117 -8.22 12.49 10.03
C THR A 117 -7.46 11.42 10.77
N GLY A 118 -6.26 11.72 11.27
CA GLY A 118 -5.49 10.85 12.16
C GLY A 118 -4.74 9.70 11.47
N GLY A 119 -4.67 9.65 10.14
CA GLY A 119 -3.82 8.68 9.45
C GLY A 119 -2.34 8.91 9.73
N THR A 120 -1.57 7.83 9.84
CA THR A 120 -0.13 7.87 10.15
C THR A 120 0.76 7.75 8.90
N PHE A 121 0.24 7.17 7.83
CA PHE A 121 0.92 6.98 6.54
C PHE A 121 -0.11 6.94 5.41
N THR A 122 0.27 7.34 4.21
CA THR A 122 -0.65 7.38 3.06
C THR A 122 -0.20 6.45 1.94
N ILE A 123 -1.15 5.75 1.31
CA ILE A 123 -0.98 5.03 0.05
C ILE A 123 -1.84 5.71 -1.02
N SER A 124 -1.20 6.13 -2.13
CA SER A 124 -1.85 6.74 -3.28
C SER A 124 -1.65 5.89 -4.52
N ASN A 125 -2.69 5.67 -5.32
CA ASN A 125 -2.63 4.89 -6.55
C ASN A 125 -2.93 5.76 -7.77
N GLY A 126 -1.88 6.25 -8.44
CA GLY A 126 -1.95 6.97 -9.71
C GLY A 126 -2.09 6.06 -10.93
N GLY A 127 -1.89 4.75 -10.76
CA GLY A 127 -1.93 3.76 -11.84
C GLY A 127 -3.32 3.63 -12.48
N VAL A 128 -4.38 3.82 -11.70
CA VAL A 128 -5.77 3.83 -12.18
C VAL A 128 -6.03 4.94 -13.20
N PHE A 129 -5.18 5.97 -13.23
CA PHE A 129 -5.22 7.07 -14.21
C PHE A 129 -4.14 6.93 -15.28
N GLY A 130 -3.44 5.81 -15.34
CA GLY A 130 -2.40 5.53 -16.34
C GLY A 130 -1.02 6.13 -15.99
N SER A 131 -0.80 6.67 -14.80
CA SER A 131 0.50 7.21 -14.39
C SER A 131 1.55 6.11 -14.37
N MET A 132 2.62 6.27 -15.15
CA MET A 132 3.75 5.35 -15.13
C MET A 132 4.66 5.59 -13.93
N LEU A 133 4.92 6.84 -13.61
CA LEU A 133 5.74 7.29 -12.49
C LEU A 133 5.37 8.73 -12.15
N SER A 134 5.15 9.00 -10.88
CA SER A 134 4.93 10.33 -10.33
C SER A 134 5.49 10.41 -8.93
N THR A 135 5.55 11.61 -8.40
CA THR A 135 6.03 11.88 -7.06
C THR A 135 4.85 12.29 -6.20
N PRO A 136 4.39 11.42 -5.28
CA PRO A 136 3.26 11.78 -4.44
C PRO A 136 3.64 12.92 -3.48
N ILE A 137 2.67 13.78 -3.18
CA ILE A 137 2.84 14.87 -2.22
C ILE A 137 2.48 14.32 -0.84
N ILE A 138 3.36 14.56 0.16
CA ILE A 138 3.12 14.15 1.53
C ILE A 138 1.84 14.81 2.06
N ASN A 139 1.04 14.02 2.79
CA ASN A 139 -0.18 14.49 3.45
C ASN A 139 0.14 14.88 4.91
N PRO A 140 0.36 16.17 5.22
CA PRO A 140 0.71 16.57 6.58
C PRO A 140 -0.38 16.18 7.60
N PRO A 141 0.02 15.84 8.85
CA PRO A 141 1.34 15.88 9.45
C PRO A 141 2.20 14.62 9.24
N GLN A 142 1.76 13.69 8.40
CA GLN A 142 2.47 12.44 8.10
C GLN A 142 3.85 12.74 7.49
N SER A 143 4.80 11.84 7.71
CA SER A 143 6.17 11.99 7.18
C SER A 143 6.44 11.16 5.95
N GLY A 144 5.51 10.34 5.51
CA GLY A 144 5.69 9.48 4.34
C GLY A 144 4.41 9.20 3.57
N ILE A 145 4.57 8.99 2.26
CA ILE A 145 3.51 8.56 1.35
C ILE A 145 4.09 7.63 0.29
N LEU A 146 3.42 6.49 0.09
CA LEU A 146 3.72 5.55 -0.99
C LEU A 146 2.85 5.84 -2.21
N GLY A 147 3.47 6.10 -3.35
CA GLY A 147 2.82 6.18 -4.65
C GLY A 147 2.91 4.86 -5.40
N MET A 148 1.74 4.32 -5.77
CA MET A 148 1.60 3.19 -6.69
C MET A 148 1.31 3.71 -8.10
N HIS A 149 1.74 2.97 -9.12
CA HIS A 149 1.62 3.38 -10.52
C HIS A 149 1.03 2.27 -11.38
N ASN A 150 0.96 2.53 -12.69
CA ASN A 150 0.39 1.58 -13.64
C ASN A 150 1.23 0.30 -13.76
N ILE A 151 0.55 -0.83 -13.94
CA ILE A 151 1.17 -2.12 -14.23
C ILE A 151 1.37 -2.22 -15.73
N ILE A 152 2.62 -2.37 -16.17
CA ILE A 152 3.01 -2.44 -17.57
C ILE A 152 3.86 -3.68 -17.79
N ASN A 153 3.57 -4.46 -18.83
CA ASN A 153 4.42 -5.58 -19.21
C ASN A 153 5.76 -5.07 -19.75
N ARG A 154 6.86 -5.52 -19.12
CA ARG A 154 8.23 -5.12 -19.47
C ARG A 154 9.15 -6.31 -19.60
N PRO A 155 10.15 -6.28 -20.49
CA PRO A 155 11.23 -7.24 -20.49
C PRO A 155 12.10 -7.05 -19.24
N VAL A 156 12.32 -8.12 -18.47
CA VAL A 156 13.18 -8.14 -17.30
C VAL A 156 14.14 -9.32 -17.38
N ALA A 157 15.33 -9.13 -16.82
CA ALA A 157 16.31 -10.20 -16.70
C ALA A 157 15.96 -11.09 -15.49
N ILE A 158 15.77 -12.38 -15.74
CA ILE A 158 15.55 -13.41 -14.71
C ILE A 158 16.65 -14.47 -14.87
N GLY A 159 17.66 -14.40 -14.02
CA GLY A 159 18.90 -15.15 -14.24
C GLY A 159 19.52 -14.76 -15.58
N ASP A 160 19.75 -15.74 -16.45
CA ASP A 160 20.32 -15.54 -17.79
C ASP A 160 19.26 -15.37 -18.89
N ASN A 161 17.97 -15.31 -18.55
CA ASN A 161 16.87 -15.19 -19.49
C ASN A 161 16.23 -13.80 -19.46
N ILE A 162 15.61 -13.41 -20.57
CA ILE A 162 14.76 -12.24 -20.64
C ILE A 162 13.30 -12.71 -20.66
N GLU A 163 12.52 -12.27 -19.67
CA GLU A 163 11.11 -12.60 -19.56
C GLU A 163 10.26 -11.34 -19.57
N ILE A 164 9.04 -11.44 -20.12
CA ILE A 164 8.06 -10.35 -20.01
C ILE A 164 7.28 -10.54 -18.71
N ARG A 165 7.36 -9.52 -17.84
CA ARG A 165 6.70 -9.51 -16.53
C ARG A 165 5.86 -8.26 -16.36
N PRO A 166 4.74 -8.34 -15.63
CA PRO A 166 3.97 -7.17 -15.21
C PRO A 166 4.76 -6.41 -14.14
N MET A 167 5.15 -5.18 -14.45
CA MET A 167 5.99 -4.34 -13.61
C MET A 167 5.25 -3.08 -13.17
N MET A 168 5.43 -2.68 -11.92
CA MET A 168 4.90 -1.43 -11.36
C MET A 168 6.03 -0.64 -10.71
N TYR A 169 6.05 0.68 -10.94
CA TYR A 169 6.91 1.57 -10.16
C TYR A 169 6.25 1.91 -8.83
N LEU A 170 7.04 1.90 -7.76
CA LEU A 170 6.68 2.47 -6.48
C LEU A 170 7.54 3.68 -6.19
N ALA A 171 6.95 4.73 -5.65
CA ALA A 171 7.65 5.93 -5.23
C ALA A 171 7.33 6.22 -3.77
N LEU A 172 8.33 6.53 -2.97
CA LEU A 172 8.18 7.02 -1.61
C LEU A 172 8.60 8.49 -1.55
N SER A 173 7.67 9.37 -1.19
CA SER A 173 8.01 10.72 -0.74
C SER A 173 8.04 10.73 0.78
N TYR A 174 9.07 11.38 1.36
CA TYR A 174 9.27 11.34 2.80
C TYR A 174 9.95 12.61 3.33
N ASP A 175 9.75 12.88 4.61
CA ASP A 175 10.40 13.97 5.32
C ASP A 175 11.81 13.54 5.74
N HIS A 176 12.82 14.10 5.05
CA HIS A 176 14.21 13.71 5.24
C HIS A 176 14.81 14.25 6.56
N ARG A 177 14.06 15.05 7.32
CA ARG A 177 14.48 15.49 8.65
C ARG A 177 14.46 14.35 9.67
N ILE A 178 13.58 13.37 9.48
CA ILE A 178 13.38 12.25 10.40
C ILE A 178 13.55 10.88 9.76
N ILE A 179 13.50 10.77 8.42
CA ILE A 179 13.68 9.54 7.68
C ILE A 179 14.95 9.68 6.84
N ASP A 180 15.93 8.83 7.07
CA ASP A 180 17.17 8.82 6.29
C ASP A 180 17.08 7.93 5.05
N GLY A 181 18.19 7.92 4.25
CA GLY A 181 18.25 7.14 3.02
C GLY A 181 18.23 5.63 3.25
N ASN A 182 18.76 5.14 4.37
CA ASN A 182 18.76 3.72 4.68
C ASN A 182 17.34 3.24 5.04
N GLN A 183 16.64 4.01 5.86
CA GLN A 183 15.26 3.69 6.25
C GLN A 183 14.28 3.77 5.08
N SER A 184 14.39 4.82 4.25
CA SER A 184 13.50 4.99 3.10
C SER A 184 13.68 3.90 2.04
N VAL A 185 14.94 3.51 1.75
CA VAL A 185 15.23 2.43 0.81
C VAL A 185 14.88 1.08 1.40
N GLY A 186 15.22 0.84 2.67
CA GLY A 186 14.87 -0.40 3.36
C GLY A 186 13.35 -0.62 3.43
N PHE A 187 12.59 0.43 3.73
CA PHE A 187 11.13 0.40 3.68
C PHE A 187 10.60 -0.02 2.30
N LEU A 188 11.09 0.61 1.22
CA LEU A 188 10.65 0.27 -0.14
C LEU A 188 11.02 -1.18 -0.52
N ILE A 189 12.20 -1.65 -0.12
CA ILE A 189 12.62 -3.05 -0.34
C ILE A 189 11.68 -4.00 0.40
N ALA A 190 11.35 -3.73 1.66
CA ALA A 190 10.43 -4.56 2.44
C ALA A 190 9.02 -4.61 1.84
N VAL A 191 8.51 -3.47 1.33
CA VAL A 191 7.23 -3.43 0.59
C VAL A 191 7.32 -4.25 -0.69
N LYS A 192 8.40 -4.08 -1.47
CA LYS A 192 8.65 -4.84 -2.71
C LYS A 192 8.63 -6.35 -2.43
N GLU A 193 9.44 -6.82 -1.48
CA GLU A 193 9.51 -8.25 -1.11
C GLU A 193 8.15 -8.81 -0.69
N GLY A 194 7.38 -8.04 0.10
CA GLY A 194 6.03 -8.43 0.51
C GLY A 194 5.06 -8.59 -0.65
N VAL A 195 5.18 -7.78 -1.69
CA VAL A 195 4.30 -7.84 -2.87
C VAL A 195 4.79 -8.85 -3.90
N GLU A 196 6.10 -9.05 -4.05
CA GLU A 196 6.68 -10.03 -4.98
C GLU A 196 6.53 -11.47 -4.49
N ASP A 197 6.63 -11.71 -3.18
CA ASP A 197 6.46 -13.02 -2.55
C ASP A 197 5.49 -12.97 -1.36
N PRO A 198 4.21 -12.66 -1.60
CA PRO A 198 3.23 -12.48 -0.52
C PRO A 198 2.97 -13.76 0.26
N VAL A 199 3.10 -14.92 -0.36
CA VAL A 199 2.84 -16.20 0.30
C VAL A 199 3.82 -16.43 1.45
N ASN A 200 5.10 -16.25 1.22
CA ASN A 200 6.11 -16.44 2.24
C ASN A 200 6.24 -15.24 3.20
N VAL A 201 6.09 -14.01 2.68
CA VAL A 201 6.37 -12.79 3.44
C VAL A 201 5.16 -12.29 4.23
N LEU A 202 3.93 -12.44 3.70
CA LEU A 202 2.71 -11.89 4.29
C LEU A 202 1.74 -12.96 4.81
N MET A 203 1.91 -14.24 4.41
CA MET A 203 0.94 -15.30 4.69
C MET A 203 1.57 -16.50 5.41
N ASP A 204 2.82 -16.39 5.88
CA ASP A 204 3.55 -17.46 6.58
C ASP A 204 3.50 -18.82 5.83
N GLY A 205 3.51 -18.78 4.49
CA GLY A 205 3.43 -19.96 3.65
C GLY A 205 2.05 -20.62 3.56
N ASN A 206 1.01 -20.04 4.19
CA ASN A 206 -0.33 -20.64 4.25
C ASN A 206 -1.41 -19.70 3.70
N ILE A 207 -1.72 -19.88 2.42
CA ILE A 207 -2.69 -19.05 1.70
C ILE A 207 -4.10 -19.21 2.28
N GLU A 208 -4.55 -20.47 2.46
CA GLU A 208 -5.91 -20.77 2.91
C GLU A 208 -6.22 -20.16 4.27
N LYS A 209 -5.29 -20.32 5.22
CA LYS A 209 -5.40 -19.72 6.55
C LYS A 209 -5.40 -18.18 6.49
N SER A 210 -4.51 -17.59 5.72
CA SER A 210 -4.32 -16.14 5.67
C SER A 210 -5.45 -15.43 4.95
N LEU A 211 -6.02 -16.05 3.93
CA LEU A 211 -7.18 -15.56 3.20
C LEU A 211 -8.51 -16.04 3.81
N ALA A 212 -8.44 -16.94 4.79
CA ALA A 212 -9.59 -17.59 5.42
C ALA A 212 -10.56 -18.19 4.38
N ILE A 213 -10.05 -18.96 3.42
CA ILE A 213 -10.82 -19.63 2.36
C ILE A 213 -10.85 -21.13 2.57
#